data_11e6ad39fe1e6bfe58b6b134d7bafb3b
#
_entry.id   11e6ad39fe1e6bfe58b6b134d7bafb3b
#
_cell.length_a   1.000
_cell.length_b   1.000
_cell.length_c   1.000
_cell.angle_alpha   90.00
_cell.angle_beta   90.00
_cell.angle_gamma   90.00
#
_symmetry.space_group_name_H-M   'P 1'
#
loop_
_entity.id
_entity.type
_entity.pdbx_description
1 polymer ?
#
loop_
_entity_poly.entity_id
_entity_poly.type
_entity_poly.pdbx_seq_one_letter_code
_entity_poly.pdbx_strand_id
1 'polypeptide(L)'
;MTVSYIKNKDNDLFNLYFIFDMGKDNDKALPLAVGYLDYLGTDKYSPEELKQEFYKLGISYSVSTGKDRTYIALSGLKENLPKGLELIEHLWTNAKADQKTYTKYVNSILKNRQDKKTQKNQILYNGLRSYGKYGKDSRLRNIYSEKELKKMKPEDLVQKVKDLRNFKQRLFYYGKDVNKAVAALNDKHKVAKDLKDYPEAKSYKNKETGGNVYFTDYDMVQAEILFMGKGDTFNPDEMAATELFNTYFGSGLSSIVFQEIRESQSLAYSAYSSYSLASEKGKPNYVMAYVGTQANKMKQAIGAMMELMRDMPEAKKQFESAKNATLKKIASRRYTKSSIFWHYESLQKRGIDKDMRQEMYNAVKKMTLEDLKVYFEKNIKDQKYNVLVIGNKNDMDMKALSELGKIKELDRDFLFNYEKGDESVKM
;
A
#
# COMPACT_ATOMS: atom_id res chain seq x y z
N MET A 1 14.33 -24.39 7.71
CA MET A 1 14.01 -22.96 7.47
C MET A 1 15.16 -22.29 6.73
N THR A 2 14.87 -21.38 5.81
CA THR A 2 15.91 -20.59 5.10
C THR A 2 16.15 -19.29 5.85
N VAL A 3 17.41 -18.94 6.08
CA VAL A 3 17.81 -17.68 6.72
C VAL A 3 18.51 -16.79 5.70
N SER A 4 17.93 -15.64 5.41
CA SER A 4 18.58 -14.54 4.68
C SER A 4 19.33 -13.67 5.66
N TYR A 5 20.56 -13.28 5.31
CA TYR A 5 21.44 -12.56 6.22
C TYR A 5 22.10 -11.34 5.57
N ILE A 6 22.08 -10.23 6.30
CA ILE A 6 22.88 -9.04 5.99
C ILE A 6 23.69 -8.66 7.25
N LYS A 7 25.00 -8.55 7.10
CA LYS A 7 25.88 -8.17 8.20
C LYS A 7 25.72 -6.69 8.56
N ASN A 8 25.39 -6.41 9.84
CA ASN A 8 25.48 -5.06 10.39
C ASN A 8 26.96 -4.74 10.67
N LYS A 9 27.50 -3.73 9.98
CA LYS A 9 28.90 -3.30 10.14
C LYS A 9 29.03 -2.08 11.07
N ASP A 10 27.92 -1.41 11.38
CA ASP A 10 27.92 -0.08 11.99
C ASP A 10 27.83 -0.12 13.53
N ASN A 11 26.99 -1.03 14.06
CA ASN A 11 26.71 -1.08 15.50
C ASN A 11 26.26 -2.49 15.95
N ASP A 12 25.83 -2.63 17.20
CA ASP A 12 25.39 -3.89 17.81
C ASP A 12 23.89 -4.12 17.76
N LEU A 13 23.16 -3.37 16.94
CA LEU A 13 21.73 -3.57 16.74
C LEU A 13 21.46 -4.71 15.77
N PHE A 14 20.34 -5.41 16.03
CA PHE A 14 19.82 -6.42 15.12
C PHE A 14 18.37 -6.10 14.70
N ASN A 15 17.98 -6.67 13.56
CA ASN A 15 16.59 -6.88 13.18
C ASN A 15 16.44 -8.35 12.77
N LEU A 16 15.45 -9.02 13.34
CA LEU A 16 15.06 -10.38 13.00
C LEU A 16 13.61 -10.38 12.55
N TYR A 17 13.34 -11.02 11.42
CA TYR A 17 11.98 -11.19 10.90
C TYR A 17 11.67 -12.66 10.68
N PHE A 18 10.56 -13.11 11.22
CA PHE A 18 9.86 -14.31 10.79
C PHE A 18 8.89 -13.89 9.69
N ILE A 19 9.03 -14.45 8.50
CA ILE A 19 8.29 -14.07 7.31
C ILE A 19 7.41 -15.24 6.87
N PHE A 20 6.11 -15.02 6.88
CA PHE A 20 5.13 -15.91 6.33
C PHE A 20 4.60 -15.32 5.03
N ASP A 21 4.76 -16.03 3.90
CA ASP A 21 4.24 -15.58 2.60
C ASP A 21 2.74 -15.87 2.50
N MET A 22 2.01 -15.51 3.55
CA MET A 22 0.55 -15.52 3.66
C MET A 22 0.06 -14.27 4.38
N GLY A 23 -1.06 -13.74 3.96
CA GLY A 23 -1.65 -12.52 4.52
C GLY A 23 -3.17 -12.53 4.44
N LYS A 24 -3.77 -11.34 4.40
CA LYS A 24 -5.23 -11.17 4.33
C LYS A 24 -5.87 -11.90 3.15
N ASP A 25 -5.17 -12.01 2.02
CA ASP A 25 -5.71 -12.67 0.83
C ASP A 25 -5.76 -14.18 0.99
N ASN A 26 -4.90 -14.76 1.83
CA ASN A 26 -4.90 -16.17 2.18
C ASN A 26 -5.88 -16.48 3.32
N ASP A 27 -5.97 -15.59 4.30
CA ASP A 27 -6.85 -15.75 5.46
C ASP A 27 -7.39 -14.39 5.92
N LYS A 28 -8.68 -14.17 5.71
CA LYS A 28 -9.40 -12.94 6.08
C LYS A 28 -9.32 -12.63 7.58
N ALA A 29 -9.20 -13.64 8.44
CA ALA A 29 -9.12 -13.47 9.88
C ALA A 29 -7.71 -13.13 10.38
N LEU A 30 -6.67 -13.41 9.59
CA LEU A 30 -5.28 -13.24 10.02
C LEU A 30 -4.94 -11.80 10.44
N PRO A 31 -5.35 -10.72 9.74
CA PRO A 31 -5.14 -9.36 10.22
C PRO A 31 -5.81 -9.06 11.56
N LEU A 32 -6.98 -9.67 11.82
CA LEU A 32 -7.67 -9.51 13.10
C LEU A 32 -6.93 -10.24 14.22
N ALA A 33 -6.48 -11.45 13.95
CA ALA A 33 -5.73 -12.28 14.91
C ALA A 33 -4.42 -11.59 15.32
N VAL A 34 -3.68 -11.09 14.31
CA VAL A 34 -2.42 -10.37 14.51
C VAL A 34 -2.66 -9.04 15.26
N GLY A 35 -3.66 -8.25 14.87
CA GLY A 35 -3.98 -7.01 15.56
C GLY A 35 -4.51 -7.21 17.00
N TYR A 36 -5.14 -8.35 17.28
CA TYR A 36 -5.61 -8.68 18.62
C TYR A 36 -4.44 -9.03 19.55
N LEU A 37 -3.34 -9.58 19.02
CA LEU A 37 -2.17 -9.98 19.81
C LEU A 37 -1.58 -8.82 20.65
N ASP A 38 -1.63 -7.60 20.14
CA ASP A 38 -1.13 -6.41 20.86
C ASP A 38 -1.88 -6.10 22.17
N TYR A 39 -3.05 -6.69 22.34
CA TYR A 39 -3.90 -6.52 23.52
C TYR A 39 -3.82 -7.69 24.50
N LEU A 40 -3.03 -8.72 24.17
CA LEU A 40 -3.02 -9.97 24.92
C LEU A 40 -1.84 -10.06 25.90
N GLY A 41 -2.14 -10.63 27.05
CA GLY A 41 -1.16 -11.17 27.98
C GLY A 41 -0.99 -12.69 27.79
N THR A 42 -0.26 -13.28 28.72
CA THR A 42 0.01 -14.71 28.79
C THR A 42 -0.45 -15.24 30.15
N ASP A 43 -0.09 -16.44 30.49
CA ASP A 43 -0.26 -17.01 31.84
C ASP A 43 0.70 -16.37 32.87
N LYS A 44 1.80 -15.77 32.41
CA LYS A 44 2.86 -15.20 33.24
C LYS A 44 2.88 -13.68 33.27
N TYR A 45 2.45 -13.03 32.21
CA TYR A 45 2.54 -11.59 32.03
C TYR A 45 1.21 -10.99 31.57
N SER A 46 0.78 -9.88 32.19
CA SER A 46 -0.19 -8.99 31.56
C SER A 46 0.38 -8.34 30.30
N PRO A 47 -0.44 -7.71 29.42
CA PRO A 47 0.06 -7.01 28.25
C PRO A 47 1.06 -5.91 28.59
N GLU A 48 0.85 -5.19 29.68
CA GLU A 48 1.70 -4.13 30.18
C GLU A 48 3.03 -4.65 30.70
N GLU A 49 3.00 -5.71 31.50
CA GLU A 49 4.22 -6.36 32.03
C GLU A 49 5.08 -6.94 30.89
N LEU A 50 4.47 -7.55 29.89
CA LEU A 50 5.20 -8.07 28.75
C LEU A 50 5.92 -6.96 27.98
N LYS A 51 5.26 -5.82 27.75
CA LYS A 51 5.89 -4.63 27.14
C LYS A 51 7.04 -4.09 27.99
N GLN A 52 6.90 -4.08 29.32
CA GLN A 52 7.97 -3.67 30.23
C GLN A 52 9.18 -4.62 30.17
N GLU A 53 8.96 -5.94 30.09
CA GLU A 53 10.06 -6.89 29.96
C GLU A 53 10.82 -6.71 28.64
N PHE A 54 10.14 -6.48 27.53
CA PHE A 54 10.81 -6.12 26.26
C PHE A 54 11.58 -4.79 26.39
N TYR A 55 10.97 -3.80 27.02
CA TYR A 55 11.61 -2.49 27.24
C TYR A 55 12.90 -2.58 28.08
N LYS A 56 12.90 -3.36 29.16
CA LYS A 56 14.09 -3.62 30.01
C LYS A 56 15.24 -4.24 29.22
N LEU A 57 14.92 -5.03 28.19
CA LEU A 57 15.91 -5.63 27.31
C LEU A 57 16.38 -4.70 26.17
N GLY A 58 15.78 -3.50 26.05
CA GLY A 58 16.02 -2.64 24.89
C GLY A 58 15.62 -3.33 23.57
N ILE A 59 14.58 -4.16 23.61
CA ILE A 59 14.03 -4.88 22.45
C ILE A 59 12.65 -4.33 22.14
N SER A 60 12.40 -4.11 20.85
CA SER A 60 11.08 -3.86 20.32
C SER A 60 10.62 -5.07 19.50
N TYR A 61 9.34 -5.39 19.61
CA TYR A 61 8.72 -6.38 18.72
C TYR A 61 7.52 -5.78 18.00
N SER A 62 7.18 -6.34 16.86
CA SER A 62 5.95 -6.04 16.14
C SER A 62 5.45 -7.27 15.39
N VAL A 63 4.13 -7.38 15.29
CA VAL A 63 3.47 -8.38 14.45
C VAL A 63 2.57 -7.64 13.47
N SER A 64 2.69 -7.94 12.19
CA SER A 64 1.93 -7.23 11.15
C SER A 64 1.53 -8.16 10.02
N THR A 65 0.35 -7.89 9.45
CA THR A 65 -0.17 -8.66 8.32
C THR A 65 -0.57 -7.72 7.19
N GLY A 66 0.04 -7.93 6.03
CA GLY A 66 -0.31 -7.27 4.78
C GLY A 66 -1.33 -8.07 3.96
N LYS A 67 -1.40 -7.77 2.66
CA LYS A 67 -2.25 -8.51 1.72
C LYS A 67 -1.80 -9.96 1.53
N ASP A 68 -0.50 -10.18 1.42
CA ASP A 68 0.15 -11.41 0.97
C ASP A 68 1.27 -11.90 1.91
N ARG A 69 1.54 -11.18 3.02
CA ARG A 69 2.59 -11.52 3.98
C ARG A 69 2.22 -11.15 5.39
N THR A 70 2.70 -11.98 6.32
CA THR A 70 2.69 -11.71 7.76
C THR A 70 4.11 -11.70 8.28
N TYR A 71 4.39 -10.79 9.18
CA TYR A 71 5.71 -10.61 9.79
C TYR A 71 5.61 -10.62 11.30
N ILE A 72 6.53 -11.35 11.94
CA ILE A 72 6.87 -11.16 13.35
C ILE A 72 8.29 -10.62 13.36
N ALA A 73 8.48 -9.43 13.89
CA ALA A 73 9.76 -8.74 13.90
C ALA A 73 10.25 -8.46 15.30
N LEU A 74 11.55 -8.64 15.51
CA LEU A 74 12.27 -8.25 16.71
C LEU A 74 13.41 -7.33 16.32
N SER A 75 13.67 -6.28 17.11
CA SER A 75 14.81 -5.41 16.93
C SER A 75 15.36 -4.94 18.27
N GLY A 76 16.66 -4.76 18.39
CA GLY A 76 17.31 -4.32 19.61
C GLY A 76 18.79 -4.61 19.65
N LEU A 77 19.37 -4.70 20.87
CA LEU A 77 20.77 -5.04 21.10
C LEU A 77 21.01 -6.54 20.91
N LYS A 78 22.03 -6.91 20.14
CA LYS A 78 22.36 -8.29 19.78
C LYS A 78 22.53 -9.24 20.97
N GLU A 79 23.06 -8.74 22.07
CA GLU A 79 23.30 -9.49 23.31
C GLU A 79 22.01 -9.96 23.97
N ASN A 80 20.93 -9.22 23.78
CA ASN A 80 19.62 -9.52 24.33
C ASN A 80 18.72 -10.33 23.38
N LEU A 81 19.19 -10.68 22.16
CA LEU A 81 18.44 -11.49 21.21
C LEU A 81 17.91 -12.81 21.80
N PRO A 82 18.70 -13.62 22.55
CA PRO A 82 18.16 -14.87 23.09
C PRO A 82 16.99 -14.67 24.07
N LYS A 83 17.07 -13.65 24.92
CA LYS A 83 15.99 -13.29 25.86
C LYS A 83 14.77 -12.70 25.14
N GLY A 84 15.00 -11.87 24.12
CA GLY A 84 13.91 -11.35 23.28
C GLY A 84 13.19 -12.46 22.50
N LEU A 85 13.93 -13.45 22.01
CA LEU A 85 13.35 -14.65 21.40
C LEU A 85 12.51 -15.44 22.42
N GLU A 86 13.00 -15.60 23.62
CA GLU A 86 12.25 -16.31 24.68
C GLU A 86 10.93 -15.61 25.01
N LEU A 87 10.92 -14.27 25.10
CA LEU A 87 9.71 -13.50 25.36
C LEU A 87 8.71 -13.56 24.20
N ILE A 88 9.16 -13.40 22.95
CA ILE A 88 8.23 -13.46 21.80
C ILE A 88 7.67 -14.87 21.61
N GLU A 89 8.50 -15.90 21.82
CA GLU A 89 8.07 -17.29 21.78
C GLU A 89 7.08 -17.61 22.89
N HIS A 90 7.30 -17.04 24.09
CA HIS A 90 6.37 -17.16 25.20
C HIS A 90 5.03 -16.52 24.86
N LEU A 91 5.01 -15.28 24.34
CA LEU A 91 3.78 -14.62 23.88
C LEU A 91 3.08 -15.45 22.80
N TRP A 92 3.82 -15.86 21.79
CA TRP A 92 3.28 -16.62 20.67
C TRP A 92 2.67 -17.95 21.07
N THR A 93 3.24 -18.62 22.07
CA THR A 93 2.74 -19.93 22.56
C THR A 93 1.62 -19.79 23.58
N ASN A 94 1.76 -18.83 24.51
CA ASN A 94 0.97 -18.78 25.75
C ASN A 94 -0.01 -17.59 25.76
N ALA A 95 -0.18 -16.87 24.64
CA ALA A 95 -1.21 -15.84 24.57
C ALA A 95 -2.57 -16.39 24.98
N LYS A 96 -3.26 -15.62 25.84
CA LYS A 96 -4.59 -15.99 26.35
C LYS A 96 -5.64 -15.02 25.84
N ALA A 97 -6.72 -15.59 25.33
CA ALA A 97 -7.90 -14.83 24.97
C ALA A 97 -8.56 -14.23 26.21
N ASP A 98 -9.08 -13.01 26.07
CA ASP A 98 -9.88 -12.33 27.07
C ASP A 98 -11.07 -11.64 26.39
N GLN A 99 -12.28 -12.02 26.76
CA GLN A 99 -13.51 -11.50 26.14
C GLN A 99 -13.69 -10.00 26.34
N LYS A 100 -13.31 -9.45 27.50
CA LYS A 100 -13.43 -8.02 27.79
C LYS A 100 -12.47 -7.20 26.90
N THR A 101 -11.25 -7.67 26.77
CA THR A 101 -10.22 -7.11 25.89
C THR A 101 -10.60 -7.23 24.43
N TYR A 102 -11.17 -8.37 24.01
CA TYR A 102 -11.67 -8.54 22.66
C TYR A 102 -12.79 -7.56 22.32
N THR A 103 -13.72 -7.32 23.24
CA THR A 103 -14.79 -6.33 23.08
C THR A 103 -14.21 -4.93 22.87
N LYS A 104 -13.19 -4.53 23.63
CA LYS A 104 -12.49 -3.25 23.43
C LYS A 104 -11.81 -3.17 22.06
N TYR A 105 -11.17 -4.26 21.64
CA TYR A 105 -10.53 -4.35 20.32
C TYR A 105 -11.55 -4.20 19.17
N VAL A 106 -12.68 -4.90 19.23
CA VAL A 106 -13.76 -4.75 18.25
C VAL A 106 -14.30 -3.34 18.22
N ASN A 107 -14.55 -2.71 19.37
CA ASN A 107 -15.01 -1.33 19.45
C ASN A 107 -14.00 -0.36 18.81
N SER A 108 -12.70 -0.59 18.99
CA SER A 108 -11.65 0.20 18.33
C SER A 108 -11.69 0.02 16.80
N ILE A 109 -11.90 -1.19 16.30
CA ILE A 109 -12.08 -1.46 14.86
C ILE A 109 -13.27 -0.70 14.32
N LEU A 110 -14.41 -0.77 15.01
CA LEU A 110 -15.65 -0.12 14.56
C LEU A 110 -15.51 1.41 14.56
N LYS A 111 -14.89 1.98 15.59
CA LYS A 111 -14.57 3.40 15.63
C LYS A 111 -13.67 3.80 14.44
N ASN A 112 -12.58 3.08 14.21
CA ASN A 112 -11.69 3.33 13.07
C ASN A 112 -12.43 3.25 11.72
N ARG A 113 -13.44 2.39 11.59
CA ARG A 113 -14.29 2.31 10.38
C ARG A 113 -15.10 3.58 10.19
N GLN A 114 -15.73 4.09 11.27
CA GLN A 114 -16.48 5.35 11.22
C GLN A 114 -15.55 6.52 10.87
N ASP A 115 -14.38 6.61 11.51
CA ASP A 115 -13.41 7.67 11.24
C ASP A 115 -12.93 7.66 9.77
N LYS A 116 -12.75 6.48 9.16
CA LYS A 116 -12.37 6.36 7.74
C LYS A 116 -13.43 6.89 6.77
N LYS A 117 -14.71 6.76 7.12
CA LYS A 117 -15.81 7.29 6.30
C LYS A 117 -15.89 8.82 6.29
N THR A 118 -15.24 9.48 7.25
CA THR A 118 -15.19 10.95 7.35
C THR A 118 -13.87 11.55 6.81
N GLN A 119 -12.97 10.71 6.30
CA GLN A 119 -11.70 11.18 5.76
C GLN A 119 -11.71 11.15 4.23
N LYS A 120 -11.73 12.32 3.60
CA LYS A 120 -11.78 12.44 2.12
C LYS A 120 -10.72 11.62 1.40
N ASN A 121 -9.49 11.58 1.91
CA ASN A 121 -8.40 10.79 1.33
C ASN A 121 -8.68 9.28 1.40
N GLN A 122 -9.32 8.80 2.47
CA GLN A 122 -9.72 7.40 2.58
C GLN A 122 -10.83 7.06 1.56
N ILE A 123 -11.78 7.98 1.38
CA ILE A 123 -12.88 7.80 0.43
C ILE A 123 -12.31 7.76 -1.00
N LEU A 124 -11.52 8.75 -1.40
CA LEU A 124 -10.99 8.86 -2.77
C LEU A 124 -9.96 7.76 -3.08
N TYR A 125 -8.88 7.69 -2.29
CA TYR A 125 -7.73 6.83 -2.60
C TYR A 125 -7.89 5.38 -2.16
N ASN A 126 -8.72 5.07 -1.18
CA ASN A 126 -8.99 3.69 -0.79
C ASN A 126 -10.36 3.21 -1.28
N GLY A 127 -11.43 3.95 -1.03
CA GLY A 127 -12.79 3.59 -1.42
C GLY A 127 -12.99 3.58 -2.93
N LEU A 128 -13.06 4.76 -3.54
CA LEU A 128 -13.37 4.94 -4.97
C LEU A 128 -12.31 4.28 -5.87
N ARG A 129 -11.03 4.45 -5.57
CA ARG A 129 -9.95 3.82 -6.35
C ARG A 129 -10.01 2.30 -6.29
N SER A 130 -10.30 1.71 -5.13
CA SER A 130 -10.44 0.26 -5.01
C SER A 130 -11.65 -0.24 -5.80
N TYR A 131 -12.76 0.50 -5.74
CA TYR A 131 -13.95 0.17 -6.52
C TYR A 131 -13.70 0.31 -8.03
N GLY A 132 -13.04 1.36 -8.45
CA GLY A 132 -12.64 1.56 -9.84
C GLY A 132 -11.76 0.44 -10.38
N LYS A 133 -10.84 -0.08 -9.56
CA LYS A 133 -9.95 -1.19 -9.93
C LYS A 133 -10.62 -2.55 -9.95
N TYR A 134 -11.48 -2.85 -8.99
CA TYR A 134 -11.96 -4.21 -8.71
C TYR A 134 -13.50 -4.32 -8.67
N GLY A 135 -14.22 -3.20 -8.62
CA GLY A 135 -15.66 -3.19 -8.40
C GLY A 135 -16.03 -3.69 -7.01
N LYS A 136 -17.15 -4.42 -6.94
CA LYS A 136 -17.69 -4.97 -5.68
C LYS A 136 -16.78 -6.02 -5.04
N ASP A 137 -16.04 -6.80 -5.84
CA ASP A 137 -15.12 -7.82 -5.35
C ASP A 137 -13.71 -7.25 -5.21
N SER A 138 -13.52 -6.43 -4.18
CA SER A 138 -12.24 -5.82 -3.87
C SER A 138 -11.70 -6.29 -2.51
N ARG A 139 -10.38 -6.23 -2.38
CA ARG A 139 -9.70 -6.52 -1.11
C ARG A 139 -10.16 -5.61 0.03
N LEU A 140 -10.49 -4.36 -0.28
CA LEU A 140 -11.01 -3.41 0.70
C LEU A 140 -12.32 -3.91 1.32
N ARG A 141 -13.19 -4.46 0.50
CA ARG A 141 -14.52 -4.95 0.92
C ARG A 141 -14.51 -6.36 1.49
N ASN A 142 -13.41 -7.11 1.37
CA ASN A 142 -13.25 -8.44 1.97
C ASN A 142 -12.89 -8.31 3.45
N ILE A 143 -13.89 -7.95 4.26
CA ILE A 143 -13.79 -7.75 5.71
C ILE A 143 -14.95 -8.44 6.43
N TYR A 144 -14.81 -8.61 7.74
CA TYR A 144 -15.93 -9.08 8.57
C TYR A 144 -16.88 -7.93 8.86
N SER A 145 -18.20 -8.20 8.82
CA SER A 145 -19.22 -7.28 9.28
C SER A 145 -19.14 -7.06 10.79
N GLU A 146 -19.78 -6.02 11.31
CA GLU A 146 -19.90 -5.78 12.74
C GLU A 146 -20.51 -6.98 13.47
N LYS A 147 -21.60 -7.54 12.90
CA LYS A 147 -22.27 -8.73 13.45
C LYS A 147 -21.34 -9.95 13.53
N GLU A 148 -20.52 -10.18 12.49
CA GLU A 148 -19.54 -11.27 12.49
C GLU A 148 -18.45 -11.02 13.54
N LEU A 149 -17.90 -9.79 13.64
CA LEU A 149 -16.90 -9.42 14.63
C LEU A 149 -17.40 -9.65 16.06
N LYS A 150 -18.64 -9.21 16.37
CA LYS A 150 -19.22 -9.37 17.70
C LYS A 150 -19.53 -10.82 18.08
N LYS A 151 -19.70 -11.72 17.09
CA LYS A 151 -19.97 -13.16 17.30
C LYS A 151 -18.71 -14.03 17.30
N MET A 152 -17.59 -13.49 16.87
CA MET A 152 -16.35 -14.23 16.76
C MET A 152 -15.81 -14.58 18.15
N LYS A 153 -15.33 -15.79 18.31
CA LYS A 153 -14.69 -16.24 19.55
C LYS A 153 -13.24 -15.74 19.59
N PRO A 154 -12.81 -15.00 20.60
CA PRO A 154 -11.44 -14.51 20.68
C PRO A 154 -10.40 -15.63 20.74
N GLU A 155 -10.76 -16.82 21.27
CA GLU A 155 -9.92 -18.02 21.29
C GLU A 155 -9.51 -18.46 19.89
N ASP A 156 -10.41 -18.35 18.90
CA ASP A 156 -10.14 -18.73 17.51
C ASP A 156 -9.07 -17.82 16.89
N LEU A 157 -9.06 -16.53 17.26
CA LEU A 157 -8.03 -15.58 16.80
C LEU A 157 -6.67 -15.87 17.45
N VAL A 158 -6.66 -16.16 18.75
CA VAL A 158 -5.44 -16.57 19.45
C VAL A 158 -4.87 -17.85 18.85
N GLN A 159 -5.72 -18.83 18.60
CA GLN A 159 -5.29 -20.10 17.98
C GLN A 159 -4.68 -19.86 16.59
N LYS A 160 -5.25 -18.96 15.76
CA LYS A 160 -4.67 -18.61 14.46
C LYS A 160 -3.24 -18.08 14.56
N VAL A 161 -2.94 -17.23 15.54
CA VAL A 161 -1.57 -16.74 15.75
C VAL A 161 -0.65 -17.88 16.16
N LYS A 162 -1.09 -18.75 17.08
CA LYS A 162 -0.34 -19.94 17.50
C LYS A 162 -0.07 -20.87 16.33
N ASP A 163 -1.03 -21.04 15.44
CA ASP A 163 -0.94 -21.93 14.27
C ASP A 163 0.03 -21.44 13.19
N LEU A 164 0.46 -20.17 13.20
CA LEU A 164 1.48 -19.68 12.28
C LEU A 164 2.76 -20.55 12.31
N ARG A 165 3.09 -21.14 13.45
CA ARG A 165 4.24 -22.06 13.61
C ARG A 165 4.15 -23.32 12.77
N ASN A 166 2.96 -23.68 12.35
CA ASN A 166 2.69 -24.89 11.57
C ASN A 166 2.89 -24.66 10.07
N PHE A 167 3.10 -23.41 9.65
CA PHE A 167 3.28 -23.06 8.25
C PHE A 167 4.76 -22.88 7.90
N LYS A 168 5.07 -23.05 6.61
CA LYS A 168 6.38 -22.69 6.05
C LYS A 168 6.72 -21.25 6.43
N GLN A 169 7.99 -20.99 6.72
CA GLN A 169 8.45 -19.65 7.10
C GLN A 169 9.88 -19.44 6.66
N ARG A 170 10.20 -18.19 6.39
CA ARG A 170 11.53 -17.71 6.07
C ARG A 170 12.00 -16.76 7.16
N LEU A 171 13.30 -16.71 7.40
CA LEU A 171 13.88 -15.80 8.36
C LEU A 171 14.74 -14.77 7.63
N PHE A 172 14.68 -13.53 8.10
CA PHE A 172 15.65 -12.52 7.70
C PHE A 172 16.32 -11.94 8.95
N TYR A 173 17.66 -12.00 8.98
CA TYR A 173 18.45 -11.46 10.06
C TYR A 173 19.40 -10.38 9.53
N TYR A 174 19.30 -9.18 10.10
CA TYR A 174 20.27 -8.11 9.97
C TYR A 174 20.96 -7.94 11.32
N GLY A 175 22.29 -8.20 11.40
CA GLY A 175 23.03 -8.14 12.66
C GLY A 175 24.49 -8.53 12.46
N LYS A 176 25.29 -8.56 13.54
CA LYS A 176 26.72 -8.90 13.45
C LYS A 176 26.99 -10.39 13.36
N ASP A 177 26.41 -11.18 14.23
CA ASP A 177 26.77 -12.58 14.50
C ASP A 177 25.65 -13.53 14.07
N VAL A 178 25.61 -13.90 12.79
CA VAL A 178 24.55 -14.79 12.27
C VAL A 178 24.60 -16.17 12.95
N ASN A 179 25.77 -16.72 13.24
CA ASN A 179 25.89 -18.04 13.88
C ASN A 179 25.29 -18.05 15.28
N LYS A 180 25.52 -16.99 16.07
CA LYS A 180 24.89 -16.84 17.39
C LYS A 180 23.38 -16.66 17.28
N ALA A 181 22.90 -15.92 16.30
CA ALA A 181 21.47 -15.75 16.05
C ALA A 181 20.82 -17.09 15.65
N VAL A 182 21.44 -17.86 14.77
CA VAL A 182 20.96 -19.19 14.37
C VAL A 182 20.96 -20.16 15.55
N ALA A 183 22.02 -20.15 16.39
CA ALA A 183 22.04 -20.97 17.58
C ALA A 183 20.91 -20.63 18.57
N ALA A 184 20.65 -19.34 18.81
CA ALA A 184 19.56 -18.88 19.65
C ALA A 184 18.18 -19.25 19.05
N LEU A 185 18.01 -19.15 17.73
CA LEU A 185 16.80 -19.58 17.03
C LEU A 185 16.57 -21.09 17.17
N ASN A 186 17.60 -21.92 16.97
CA ASN A 186 17.50 -23.38 17.12
C ASN A 186 17.14 -23.79 18.55
N ASP A 187 17.62 -23.03 19.56
CA ASP A 187 17.29 -23.28 20.96
C ASP A 187 15.85 -22.86 21.30
N LYS A 188 15.42 -21.66 20.89
CA LYS A 188 14.18 -21.06 21.37
C LYS A 188 12.98 -21.24 20.42
N HIS A 189 13.19 -21.20 19.09
CA HIS A 189 12.12 -21.27 18.12
C HIS A 189 11.81 -22.73 17.72
N LYS A 190 10.74 -23.26 18.25
CA LYS A 190 10.27 -24.61 17.94
C LYS A 190 9.15 -24.57 16.89
N VAL A 191 9.36 -25.25 15.79
CA VAL A 191 8.39 -25.38 14.69
C VAL A 191 7.90 -26.82 14.58
N ALA A 192 6.77 -27.01 13.91
CA ALA A 192 6.27 -28.35 13.59
C ALA A 192 7.30 -29.11 12.73
N LYS A 193 7.34 -30.42 12.89
CA LYS A 193 8.23 -31.28 12.09
C LYS A 193 7.88 -31.22 10.62
N ASP A 194 6.58 -31.23 10.31
CA ASP A 194 6.02 -31.15 8.97
C ASP A 194 5.29 -29.81 8.82
N LEU A 195 5.92 -28.85 8.12
CA LEU A 195 5.36 -27.53 7.90
C LEU A 195 4.35 -27.55 6.76
N LYS A 196 3.18 -26.95 7.01
CA LYS A 196 2.09 -26.82 6.04
C LYS A 196 2.40 -25.79 4.97
N ASP A 197 1.87 -26.02 3.78
CA ASP A 197 1.76 -25.01 2.74
C ASP A 197 0.72 -23.96 3.14
N TYR A 198 0.85 -22.76 2.57
CA TYR A 198 -0.11 -21.69 2.83
C TYR A 198 -1.46 -21.97 2.17
N PRO A 199 -2.57 -21.54 2.79
CA PRO A 199 -3.86 -21.52 2.10
C PRO A 199 -3.80 -20.75 0.80
N GLU A 200 -4.59 -21.15 -0.19
CA GLU A 200 -4.68 -20.43 -1.45
C GLU A 200 -5.12 -18.97 -1.24
N ALA A 201 -4.43 -18.05 -1.90
CA ALA A 201 -4.74 -16.64 -1.81
C ALA A 201 -5.93 -16.28 -2.71
N LYS A 202 -6.91 -15.55 -2.17
CA LYS A 202 -8.00 -14.98 -2.97
C LYS A 202 -7.42 -14.02 -4.01
N SER A 203 -7.73 -14.27 -5.28
CA SER A 203 -7.37 -13.38 -6.38
C SER A 203 -8.45 -12.33 -6.62
N TYR A 204 -8.04 -11.13 -7.06
CA TYR A 204 -8.94 -10.02 -7.39
C TYR A 204 -8.70 -9.61 -8.84
N LYS A 205 -9.77 -9.70 -9.66
CA LYS A 205 -9.67 -9.37 -11.08
C LYS A 205 -9.69 -7.85 -11.27
N ASN A 206 -8.66 -7.31 -11.93
CA ASN A 206 -8.66 -5.92 -12.34
C ASN A 206 -9.70 -5.68 -13.43
N LYS A 207 -10.51 -4.65 -13.28
CA LYS A 207 -11.49 -4.21 -14.29
C LYS A 207 -10.83 -3.31 -15.31
N GLU A 208 -11.42 -3.29 -16.51
CA GLU A 208 -11.10 -2.28 -17.50
C GLU A 208 -11.59 -0.91 -17.04
N THR A 209 -10.88 0.13 -17.46
CA THR A 209 -11.25 1.52 -17.20
C THR A 209 -11.88 2.15 -18.44
N GLY A 210 -12.73 3.16 -18.24
CA GLY A 210 -13.33 3.98 -19.30
C GLY A 210 -14.83 4.17 -19.17
N GLY A 211 -15.28 5.36 -19.47
CA GLY A 211 -16.69 5.72 -19.58
C GLY A 211 -17.50 5.70 -18.28
N ASN A 212 -16.84 5.67 -17.11
CA ASN A 212 -17.55 5.70 -15.82
C ASN A 212 -17.04 6.87 -14.97
N VAL A 213 -18.00 7.53 -14.32
CA VAL A 213 -17.77 8.50 -13.24
C VAL A 213 -18.26 7.87 -11.94
N TYR A 214 -17.36 7.59 -11.02
CA TYR A 214 -17.70 7.11 -9.68
C TYR A 214 -17.67 8.29 -8.72
N PHE A 215 -18.85 8.67 -8.26
CA PHE A 215 -19.07 9.84 -7.42
C PHE A 215 -19.46 9.44 -6.00
N THR A 216 -18.87 10.13 -5.02
CA THR A 216 -19.32 10.05 -3.61
C THR A 216 -19.63 11.45 -3.12
N ASP A 217 -20.88 11.64 -2.68
CA ASP A 217 -21.31 12.88 -2.06
C ASP A 217 -20.64 13.06 -0.70
N TYR A 218 -20.03 14.23 -0.55
CA TYR A 218 -19.28 14.58 0.67
C TYR A 218 -19.33 16.09 0.89
N ASP A 219 -19.76 16.52 2.07
CA ASP A 219 -19.85 17.93 2.43
C ASP A 219 -18.45 18.56 2.55
N MET A 220 -18.05 19.25 1.51
CA MET A 220 -16.78 19.95 1.39
C MET A 220 -16.86 21.05 0.33
N VAL A 221 -16.10 22.13 0.52
CA VAL A 221 -16.07 23.28 -0.39
C VAL A 221 -15.36 22.95 -1.72
N GLN A 222 -14.40 22.02 -1.68
CA GLN A 222 -13.63 21.62 -2.84
C GLN A 222 -14.26 20.45 -3.56
N ALA A 223 -13.95 20.29 -4.85
CA ALA A 223 -14.14 19.07 -5.59
C ALA A 223 -12.77 18.41 -5.79
N GLU A 224 -12.67 17.12 -5.50
CA GLU A 224 -11.46 16.33 -5.78
C GLU A 224 -11.76 15.30 -6.86
N ILE A 225 -11.00 15.34 -7.92
CA ILE A 225 -11.17 14.52 -9.11
C ILE A 225 -9.90 13.70 -9.34
N LEU A 226 -10.04 12.40 -9.48
CA LEU A 226 -8.95 11.49 -9.81
C LEU A 226 -9.30 10.70 -11.07
N PHE A 227 -8.63 10.99 -12.15
CA PHE A 227 -8.65 10.17 -13.36
C PHE A 227 -7.82 8.91 -13.12
N MET A 228 -8.35 7.77 -13.48
CA MET A 228 -7.68 6.48 -13.34
C MET A 228 -7.81 5.68 -14.61
N GLY A 229 -6.68 5.44 -15.27
CA GLY A 229 -6.55 4.59 -16.47
C GLY A 229 -5.77 3.32 -16.15
N LYS A 230 -6.25 2.17 -16.63
CA LYS A 230 -5.53 0.90 -16.57
C LYS A 230 -4.59 0.82 -17.78
N GLY A 231 -3.29 0.74 -17.51
CA GLY A 231 -2.26 0.54 -18.53
C GLY A 231 -1.89 -0.93 -18.72
N ASP A 232 -0.82 -1.14 -19.47
CA ASP A 232 -0.23 -2.44 -19.74
C ASP A 232 0.29 -3.11 -18.46
N THR A 233 0.66 -4.38 -18.55
CA THR A 233 1.33 -5.09 -17.46
C THR A 233 2.75 -4.55 -17.24
N PHE A 234 3.26 -4.76 -16.03
CA PHE A 234 4.61 -4.33 -15.67
C PHE A 234 5.66 -4.81 -16.67
N ASN A 235 6.45 -3.86 -17.18
CA ASN A 235 7.63 -4.09 -18.01
C ASN A 235 8.85 -3.38 -17.36
N PRO A 236 9.93 -4.11 -17.01
CA PRO A 236 11.12 -3.50 -16.40
C PRO A 236 11.82 -2.49 -17.31
N ASP A 237 11.74 -2.63 -18.63
CA ASP A 237 12.37 -1.72 -19.61
C ASP A 237 11.77 -0.31 -19.57
N GLU A 238 10.55 -0.17 -19.09
CA GLU A 238 9.87 1.12 -18.94
C GLU A 238 10.20 1.86 -17.64
N MET A 239 10.94 1.25 -16.71
CA MET A 239 11.21 1.85 -15.40
C MET A 239 11.92 3.20 -15.50
N ALA A 240 12.92 3.32 -16.38
CA ALA A 240 13.67 4.55 -16.58
C ALA A 240 12.80 5.68 -17.18
N ALA A 241 12.07 5.35 -18.25
CA ALA A 241 11.17 6.29 -18.91
C ALA A 241 10.04 6.73 -17.97
N THR A 242 9.47 5.82 -17.20
CA THR A 242 8.44 6.12 -16.19
C THR A 242 8.95 7.09 -15.12
N GLU A 243 10.15 6.88 -14.59
CA GLU A 243 10.73 7.75 -13.55
C GLU A 243 10.95 9.17 -14.09
N LEU A 244 11.50 9.31 -15.31
CA LEU A 244 11.71 10.60 -15.96
C LEU A 244 10.39 11.25 -16.35
N PHE A 245 9.46 10.50 -16.94
CA PHE A 245 8.14 11.00 -17.31
C PHE A 245 7.38 11.55 -16.10
N ASN A 246 7.32 10.81 -15.02
CA ASN A 246 6.66 11.26 -13.79
C ASN A 246 7.28 12.56 -13.25
N THR A 247 8.61 12.73 -13.34
CA THR A 247 9.30 13.94 -12.89
C THR A 247 9.03 15.13 -13.83
N TYR A 248 9.02 14.90 -15.13
CA TYR A 248 8.76 15.93 -16.13
C TYR A 248 7.30 16.36 -16.17
N PHE A 249 6.40 15.39 -16.33
CA PHE A 249 5.00 15.66 -16.62
C PHE A 249 4.16 15.87 -15.36
N GLY A 250 4.33 15.01 -14.35
CA GLY A 250 3.28 14.82 -13.37
C GLY A 250 3.57 15.18 -11.92
N SER A 251 4.83 15.21 -11.49
CA SER A 251 5.16 15.30 -10.06
C SER A 251 6.17 16.38 -9.74
N GLY A 252 5.85 17.22 -8.75
CA GLY A 252 6.72 18.30 -8.28
C GLY A 252 6.36 19.67 -8.84
N LEU A 253 6.93 20.69 -8.22
CA LEU A 253 6.58 22.10 -8.50
C LEU A 253 6.93 22.56 -9.93
N SER A 254 7.89 21.92 -10.58
CA SER A 254 8.32 22.24 -11.95
C SER A 254 7.70 21.32 -13.02
N SER A 255 6.81 20.40 -12.64
CA SER A 255 6.16 19.50 -13.60
C SER A 255 5.14 20.24 -14.47
N ILE A 256 4.93 19.73 -15.67
CA ILE A 256 3.98 20.32 -16.64
C ILE A 256 2.59 20.48 -16.02
N VAL A 257 2.04 19.41 -15.42
CA VAL A 257 0.69 19.45 -14.81
C VAL A 257 0.58 20.51 -13.72
N PHE A 258 1.59 20.63 -12.86
CA PHE A 258 1.56 21.61 -11.79
C PHE A 258 1.64 23.04 -12.33
N GLN A 259 2.56 23.29 -13.27
CA GLN A 259 2.76 24.60 -13.86
C GLN A 259 1.56 25.08 -14.66
N GLU A 260 0.97 24.21 -15.47
CA GLU A 260 -0.16 24.59 -16.33
C GLU A 260 -1.47 24.75 -15.54
N ILE A 261 -1.81 23.82 -14.67
CA ILE A 261 -3.13 23.80 -14.00
C ILE A 261 -3.15 24.75 -12.79
N ARG A 262 -2.09 24.72 -11.97
CA ARG A 262 -2.05 25.51 -10.74
C ARG A 262 -1.46 26.89 -10.93
N GLU A 263 -0.24 26.99 -11.47
CA GLU A 263 0.48 28.27 -11.52
C GLU A 263 -0.03 29.17 -12.65
N SER A 264 -0.13 28.65 -13.87
CA SER A 264 -0.52 29.43 -15.05
C SER A 264 -2.00 29.79 -15.04
N GLN A 265 -2.88 28.83 -14.82
CA GLN A 265 -4.34 29.01 -14.95
C GLN A 265 -5.07 29.21 -13.62
N SER A 266 -4.42 29.00 -12.48
CA SER A 266 -5.03 29.12 -11.14
C SER A 266 -6.33 28.33 -10.98
N LEU A 267 -6.41 27.16 -11.65
CA LEU A 267 -7.60 26.32 -11.66
C LEU A 267 -7.69 25.37 -10.47
N ALA A 268 -6.57 25.03 -9.84
CA ALA A 268 -6.53 24.05 -8.78
C ALA A 268 -5.60 24.46 -7.63
N TYR A 269 -5.93 24.01 -6.42
CA TYR A 269 -5.03 24.10 -5.27
C TYR A 269 -3.93 23.06 -5.34
N SER A 270 -4.24 21.90 -5.93
CA SER A 270 -3.30 20.81 -6.13
C SER A 270 -3.62 20.06 -7.41
N ALA A 271 -2.60 19.81 -8.22
CA ALA A 271 -2.71 19.00 -9.41
C ALA A 271 -1.44 18.18 -9.58
N TYR A 272 -1.60 16.91 -9.96
CA TYR A 272 -0.49 16.04 -10.30
C TYR A 272 -0.94 14.92 -11.24
N SER A 273 0.02 14.28 -11.90
CA SER A 273 -0.18 13.04 -12.63
C SER A 273 0.91 12.03 -12.27
N SER A 274 0.63 10.76 -12.40
CA SER A 274 1.63 9.72 -12.24
C SER A 274 1.29 8.47 -13.03
N TYR A 275 2.26 7.89 -13.69
CA TYR A 275 2.19 6.52 -14.17
C TYR A 275 2.80 5.59 -13.13
N SER A 276 1.96 4.74 -12.54
CA SER A 276 2.36 3.85 -11.45
C SER A 276 2.62 2.45 -11.99
N LEU A 277 3.87 2.03 -12.00
CA LEU A 277 4.25 0.66 -12.35
C LEU A 277 3.74 -0.32 -11.29
N ALA A 278 3.26 -1.48 -11.75
CA ALA A 278 2.80 -2.52 -10.84
C ALA A 278 3.93 -3.03 -9.93
N SER A 279 3.55 -3.44 -8.72
CA SER A 279 4.48 -3.99 -7.72
C SER A 279 4.77 -5.48 -7.91
N GLU A 280 4.12 -6.11 -8.88
CA GLU A 280 4.20 -7.55 -9.14
C GLU A 280 4.17 -7.80 -10.65
N LYS A 281 4.93 -8.82 -11.09
CA LYS A 281 4.92 -9.30 -12.48
C LYS A 281 3.51 -9.71 -12.90
N GLY A 282 3.12 -9.38 -14.14
CA GLY A 282 1.81 -9.72 -14.70
C GLY A 282 0.62 -8.93 -14.16
N LYS A 283 0.85 -7.95 -13.28
CA LYS A 283 -0.19 -7.01 -12.84
C LYS A 283 -0.16 -5.74 -13.68
N PRO A 284 -1.32 -5.09 -13.89
CA PRO A 284 -1.39 -3.88 -14.71
C PRO A 284 -0.81 -2.66 -14.00
N ASN A 285 -0.18 -1.81 -14.78
CA ASN A 285 0.17 -0.44 -14.43
C ASN A 285 -1.08 0.44 -14.37
N TYR A 286 -0.98 1.63 -13.77
CA TYR A 286 -2.08 2.58 -13.72
C TYR A 286 -1.58 4.01 -13.95
N VAL A 287 -2.28 4.73 -14.82
CA VAL A 287 -2.22 6.20 -14.88
C VAL A 287 -3.16 6.77 -13.83
N MET A 288 -2.71 7.76 -13.10
CA MET A 288 -3.53 8.55 -12.21
C MET A 288 -3.22 10.03 -12.43
N ALA A 289 -4.27 10.83 -12.65
CA ALA A 289 -4.15 12.29 -12.72
C ALA A 289 -5.17 12.90 -11.76
N TYR A 290 -4.73 13.79 -10.91
CA TYR A 290 -5.51 14.37 -9.82
C TYR A 290 -5.63 15.87 -9.94
N VAL A 291 -6.82 16.38 -9.65
CA VAL A 291 -7.12 17.81 -9.54
C VAL A 291 -7.98 18.05 -8.31
N GLY A 292 -7.47 18.89 -7.39
CA GLY A 292 -8.25 19.42 -6.26
C GLY A 292 -8.58 20.89 -6.52
N THR A 293 -9.86 21.23 -6.72
CA THR A 293 -10.30 22.54 -7.19
C THR A 293 -11.53 23.03 -6.42
N GLN A 294 -11.91 24.28 -6.63
CA GLN A 294 -13.23 24.80 -6.20
C GLN A 294 -14.32 24.16 -7.07
N ALA A 295 -15.50 23.91 -6.50
CA ALA A 295 -16.61 23.28 -7.22
C ALA A 295 -17.01 24.06 -8.48
N ASN A 296 -17.02 25.40 -8.43
CA ASN A 296 -17.34 26.27 -9.58
C ASN A 296 -16.28 26.31 -10.68
N LYS A 297 -15.04 25.89 -10.39
CA LYS A 297 -13.94 25.79 -11.38
C LYS A 297 -13.76 24.36 -11.90
N MET A 298 -14.51 23.41 -11.40
CA MET A 298 -14.34 21.98 -11.67
C MET A 298 -14.33 21.66 -13.17
N LYS A 299 -15.29 22.18 -13.93
CA LYS A 299 -15.39 21.93 -15.39
C LYS A 299 -14.14 22.38 -16.13
N GLN A 300 -13.62 23.58 -15.81
CA GLN A 300 -12.40 24.12 -16.42
C GLN A 300 -11.17 23.31 -16.04
N ALA A 301 -11.04 22.94 -14.75
CA ALA A 301 -9.91 22.17 -14.25
C ALA A 301 -9.87 20.74 -14.83
N ILE A 302 -11.03 20.10 -14.99
CA ILE A 302 -11.19 18.82 -15.70
C ILE A 302 -10.73 18.97 -17.16
N GLY A 303 -11.23 20.00 -17.86
CA GLY A 303 -10.88 20.27 -19.25
C GLY A 303 -9.37 20.43 -19.45
N ALA A 304 -8.73 21.27 -18.63
CA ALA A 304 -7.28 21.51 -18.68
C ALA A 304 -6.48 20.22 -18.42
N MET A 305 -6.87 19.40 -17.43
CA MET A 305 -6.20 18.12 -17.20
C MET A 305 -6.37 17.16 -18.37
N MET A 306 -7.57 17.06 -18.95
CA MET A 306 -7.82 16.18 -20.10
C MET A 306 -7.06 16.64 -21.34
N GLU A 307 -6.90 17.95 -21.54
CA GLU A 307 -6.08 18.50 -22.62
C GLU A 307 -4.61 18.10 -22.46
N LEU A 308 -4.04 18.27 -21.27
CA LEU A 308 -2.68 17.84 -20.98
C LEU A 308 -2.48 16.31 -21.13
N MET A 309 -3.48 15.51 -20.78
CA MET A 309 -3.42 14.05 -20.97
C MET A 309 -3.62 13.62 -22.42
N ARG A 310 -4.12 14.48 -23.29
CA ARG A 310 -4.24 14.24 -24.72
C ARG A 310 -3.04 14.75 -25.50
N ASP A 311 -2.49 15.89 -25.09
CA ASP A 311 -1.39 16.54 -25.77
C ASP A 311 -0.34 17.05 -24.77
N MET A 312 0.84 16.44 -24.78
CA MET A 312 1.91 16.77 -23.86
C MET A 312 2.71 17.96 -24.37
N PRO A 313 2.76 19.09 -23.64
CA PRO A 313 3.60 20.24 -24.03
C PRO A 313 5.08 19.87 -24.14
N GLU A 314 5.72 20.35 -25.20
CA GLU A 314 7.15 20.17 -25.44
C GLU A 314 7.98 21.30 -24.79
N ALA A 315 8.20 21.24 -23.50
CA ALA A 315 8.92 22.25 -22.72
C ALA A 315 10.38 21.82 -22.48
N LYS A 316 11.28 22.17 -23.40
CA LYS A 316 12.71 21.76 -23.38
C LYS A 316 13.41 22.10 -22.06
N LYS A 317 13.17 23.28 -21.51
CA LYS A 317 13.80 23.73 -20.25
C LYS A 317 13.35 22.88 -19.06
N GLN A 318 12.05 22.58 -18.97
CA GLN A 318 11.49 21.70 -17.94
C GLN A 318 11.99 20.27 -18.11
N PHE A 319 12.11 19.79 -19.35
CA PHE A 319 12.68 18.46 -19.62
C PHE A 319 14.12 18.33 -19.12
N GLU A 320 15.00 19.26 -19.43
CA GLU A 320 16.39 19.22 -18.95
C GLU A 320 16.47 19.30 -17.42
N SER A 321 15.62 20.11 -16.80
CA SER A 321 15.51 20.18 -15.34
C SER A 321 15.05 18.86 -14.75
N ALA A 322 14.01 18.24 -15.29
CA ALA A 322 13.47 16.95 -14.85
C ALA A 322 14.50 15.80 -15.04
N LYS A 323 15.20 15.80 -16.18
CA LYS A 323 16.26 14.83 -16.47
C LYS A 323 17.39 14.91 -15.45
N ASN A 324 17.90 16.11 -15.17
CA ASN A 324 18.92 16.34 -14.17
C ASN A 324 18.44 15.94 -12.75
N ALA A 325 17.21 16.28 -12.38
CA ALA A 325 16.61 15.90 -11.10
C ALA A 325 16.49 14.39 -10.97
N THR A 326 16.05 13.69 -12.02
CA THR A 326 15.91 12.23 -12.06
C THR A 326 17.27 11.54 -11.94
N LEU A 327 18.29 12.00 -12.66
CA LEU A 327 19.65 11.47 -12.54
C LEU A 327 20.22 11.64 -11.12
N LYS A 328 20.06 12.81 -10.52
CA LYS A 328 20.46 13.06 -9.12
C LYS A 328 19.70 12.16 -8.14
N LYS A 329 18.38 11.99 -8.32
CA LYS A 329 17.54 11.13 -7.50
C LYS A 329 18.00 9.67 -7.57
N ILE A 330 18.28 9.14 -8.78
CA ILE A 330 18.77 7.76 -8.94
C ILE A 330 20.16 7.62 -8.31
N ALA A 331 21.08 8.55 -8.58
CA ALA A 331 22.44 8.52 -8.07
C ALA A 331 22.53 8.65 -6.53
N SER A 332 21.62 9.41 -5.91
CA SER A 332 21.58 9.61 -4.45
C SER A 332 20.82 8.52 -3.69
N ARG A 333 20.01 7.71 -4.37
CA ARG A 333 19.19 6.66 -3.73
C ARG A 333 20.11 5.61 -3.09
N ARG A 334 19.94 5.41 -1.79
CA ARG A 334 20.70 4.41 -1.02
C ARG A 334 19.76 3.42 -0.36
N TYR A 335 20.08 2.16 -0.53
CA TYR A 335 19.49 1.09 0.24
C TYR A 335 20.52 0.66 1.30
N THR A 336 20.16 0.77 2.56
CA THR A 336 21.07 0.49 3.68
C THR A 336 20.41 -0.43 4.69
N LYS A 337 21.20 -1.12 5.47
CA LYS A 337 20.70 -1.99 6.55
C LYS A 337 19.70 -3.02 6.02
N SER A 338 18.62 -3.23 6.75
CA SER A 338 17.52 -4.16 6.36
C SER A 338 16.78 -3.75 5.08
N SER A 339 16.84 -2.47 4.65
CA SER A 339 16.19 -2.04 3.42
C SER A 339 16.77 -2.67 2.14
N ILE A 340 18.01 -3.16 2.20
CA ILE A 340 18.62 -3.92 1.09
C ILE A 340 17.80 -5.19 0.81
N PHE A 341 17.47 -5.95 1.87
CA PHE A 341 16.67 -7.17 1.74
C PHE A 341 15.27 -6.86 1.19
N TRP A 342 14.59 -5.86 1.75
CA TRP A 342 13.24 -5.51 1.31
C TRP A 342 13.19 -4.97 -0.12
N HIS A 343 14.23 -4.26 -0.53
CA HIS A 343 14.36 -3.83 -1.93
C HIS A 343 14.52 -5.04 -2.85
N TYR A 344 15.41 -5.97 -2.52
CA TYR A 344 15.58 -7.22 -3.25
C TYR A 344 14.25 -8.00 -3.35
N GLU A 345 13.55 -8.21 -2.24
CA GLU A 345 12.22 -8.85 -2.22
C GLU A 345 11.20 -8.14 -3.14
N SER A 346 11.25 -6.81 -3.20
CA SER A 346 10.36 -6.04 -4.08
C SER A 346 10.70 -6.21 -5.57
N LEU A 347 11.97 -6.35 -5.90
CA LEU A 347 12.42 -6.64 -7.26
C LEU A 347 12.04 -8.07 -7.68
N GLN A 348 12.23 -9.05 -6.79
CA GLN A 348 11.84 -10.45 -7.03
C GLN A 348 10.34 -10.57 -7.34
N LYS A 349 9.46 -9.85 -6.62
CA LYS A 349 8.01 -9.81 -6.94
C LYS A 349 7.71 -9.30 -8.35
N ARG A 350 8.58 -8.47 -8.91
CA ARG A 350 8.50 -7.94 -10.27
C ARG A 350 9.17 -8.84 -11.31
N GLY A 351 9.84 -9.92 -10.88
CA GLY A 351 10.64 -10.79 -11.74
C GLY A 351 11.99 -10.20 -12.13
N ILE A 352 12.55 -9.33 -11.28
CA ILE A 352 13.85 -8.69 -11.47
C ILE A 352 14.83 -9.27 -10.45
N ASP A 353 15.98 -9.73 -10.91
CA ASP A 353 17.00 -10.41 -10.09
C ASP A 353 18.24 -9.54 -9.77
N LYS A 354 18.27 -8.30 -10.27
CA LYS A 354 19.40 -7.37 -10.15
C LYS A 354 18.97 -5.95 -9.75
N ASP A 355 19.93 -5.16 -9.30
CA ASP A 355 19.71 -3.73 -9.04
C ASP A 355 19.64 -2.94 -10.35
N MET A 356 18.49 -2.35 -10.62
CA MET A 356 18.23 -1.63 -11.88
C MET A 356 18.78 -0.19 -11.91
N ARG A 357 19.32 0.34 -10.80
CA ARG A 357 19.68 1.77 -10.72
C ARG A 357 20.71 2.20 -11.75
N GLN A 358 21.75 1.38 -11.98
CA GLN A 358 22.79 1.70 -12.96
C GLN A 358 22.22 1.74 -14.39
N GLU A 359 21.37 0.78 -14.73
CA GLU A 359 20.74 0.70 -16.05
C GLU A 359 19.76 1.85 -16.26
N MET A 360 18.91 2.14 -15.24
CA MET A 360 18.01 3.27 -15.25
C MET A 360 18.76 4.60 -15.42
N TYR A 361 19.87 4.80 -14.68
CA TYR A 361 20.69 6.00 -14.79
C TYR A 361 21.24 6.18 -16.22
N ASN A 362 21.81 5.13 -16.79
CA ASN A 362 22.35 5.16 -18.15
C ASN A 362 21.28 5.38 -19.21
N ALA A 363 20.10 4.79 -19.04
CA ALA A 363 18.95 5.01 -19.91
C ALA A 363 18.46 6.45 -19.84
N VAL A 364 18.20 6.99 -18.64
CA VAL A 364 17.76 8.39 -18.47
C VAL A 364 18.78 9.38 -19.04
N LYS A 365 20.08 9.11 -18.87
CA LYS A 365 21.14 9.98 -19.43
C LYS A 365 21.07 10.13 -20.95
N LYS A 366 20.63 9.08 -21.65
CA LYS A 366 20.49 9.07 -23.12
C LYS A 366 19.15 9.58 -23.62
N MET A 367 18.11 9.52 -22.79
CA MET A 367 16.74 9.89 -23.19
C MET A 367 16.64 11.34 -23.67
N THR A 368 15.83 11.54 -24.69
CA THR A 368 15.46 12.81 -25.29
C THR A 368 14.00 13.17 -24.94
N LEU A 369 13.59 14.40 -25.25
CA LEU A 369 12.19 14.80 -25.13
C LEU A 369 11.29 13.99 -26.07
N GLU A 370 11.79 13.62 -27.25
CA GLU A 370 11.07 12.78 -28.21
C GLU A 370 10.81 11.37 -27.65
N ASP A 371 11.77 10.78 -26.93
CA ASP A 371 11.56 9.50 -26.24
C ASP A 371 10.43 9.58 -25.20
N LEU A 372 10.32 10.72 -24.48
CA LEU A 372 9.20 10.94 -23.56
C LEU A 372 7.87 11.15 -24.26
N LYS A 373 7.87 11.75 -25.45
CA LYS A 373 6.69 11.91 -26.28
C LYS A 373 6.17 10.54 -26.75
N VAL A 374 7.05 9.69 -27.23
CA VAL A 374 6.71 8.30 -27.60
C VAL A 374 6.16 7.54 -26.38
N TYR A 375 6.78 7.72 -25.20
CA TYR A 375 6.29 7.12 -23.97
C TYR A 375 4.89 7.63 -23.59
N PHE A 376 4.65 8.94 -23.71
CA PHE A 376 3.36 9.59 -23.47
C PHE A 376 2.28 9.06 -24.43
N GLU A 377 2.57 9.02 -25.72
CA GLU A 377 1.64 8.52 -26.75
C GLU A 377 1.23 7.07 -26.48
N LYS A 378 2.18 6.22 -26.06
CA LYS A 378 1.92 4.83 -25.74
C LYS A 378 1.09 4.66 -24.44
N ASN A 379 1.41 5.40 -23.39
CA ASN A 379 0.97 5.06 -22.03
C ASN A 379 -0.09 6.01 -21.46
N ILE A 380 -0.25 7.22 -22.00
CA ILE A 380 -1.11 8.27 -21.46
C ILE A 380 -2.18 8.71 -22.45
N LYS A 381 -1.74 9.08 -23.65
CA LYS A 381 -2.63 9.53 -24.72
C LYS A 381 -3.64 8.45 -25.07
N ASP A 382 -4.90 8.86 -25.29
CA ASP A 382 -6.01 7.97 -25.68
C ASP A 382 -6.36 6.85 -24.68
N GLN A 383 -5.81 6.92 -23.46
CA GLN A 383 -6.21 6.01 -22.40
C GLN A 383 -7.68 6.22 -22.01
N LYS A 384 -8.36 5.12 -21.70
CA LYS A 384 -9.74 5.15 -21.22
C LYS A 384 -9.73 5.32 -19.71
N TYR A 385 -10.21 6.47 -19.24
CA TYR A 385 -10.22 6.79 -17.80
C TYR A 385 -11.58 6.51 -17.18
N ASN A 386 -11.58 5.93 -15.96
CA ASN A 386 -12.63 6.15 -14.99
C ASN A 386 -12.34 7.44 -14.24
N VAL A 387 -13.35 8.24 -13.97
CA VAL A 387 -13.23 9.49 -13.20
C VAL A 387 -13.80 9.25 -11.81
N LEU A 388 -12.98 9.42 -10.79
CA LEU A 388 -13.35 9.23 -9.39
C LEU A 388 -13.50 10.60 -8.74
N VAL A 389 -14.66 10.87 -8.16
CA VAL A 389 -15.01 12.22 -7.73
C VAL A 389 -15.57 12.21 -6.32
N ILE A 390 -15.08 13.13 -5.49
CA ILE A 390 -15.64 13.44 -4.18
C ILE A 390 -15.87 14.94 -4.07
N GLY A 391 -17.04 15.34 -3.57
CA GLY A 391 -17.42 16.74 -3.37
C GLY A 391 -18.89 16.86 -3.02
N ASN A 392 -19.33 18.09 -2.71
CA ASN A 392 -20.72 18.38 -2.40
C ASN A 392 -21.55 18.39 -3.71
N LYS A 393 -22.49 17.47 -3.80
CA LYS A 393 -23.35 17.30 -4.99
C LYS A 393 -24.10 18.56 -5.38
N ASN A 394 -24.50 19.38 -4.42
CA ASN A 394 -25.28 20.60 -4.65
C ASN A 394 -24.43 21.74 -5.24
N ASP A 395 -23.12 21.70 -5.02
CA ASP A 395 -22.21 22.75 -5.45
C ASP A 395 -21.48 22.40 -6.78
N MET A 396 -21.60 21.14 -7.22
CA MET A 396 -20.88 20.63 -8.39
C MET A 396 -21.70 20.64 -9.66
N ASP A 397 -21.06 20.91 -10.79
CA ASP A 397 -21.68 20.77 -12.12
C ASP A 397 -21.79 19.28 -12.50
N MET A 398 -22.89 18.66 -12.06
CA MET A 398 -23.17 17.25 -12.33
C MET A 398 -23.39 16.97 -13.83
N LYS A 399 -23.81 18.00 -14.63
CA LYS A 399 -23.95 17.89 -16.07
C LYS A 399 -22.57 17.74 -16.71
N ALA A 400 -21.61 18.57 -16.33
CA ALA A 400 -20.23 18.46 -16.82
C ALA A 400 -19.62 17.09 -16.47
N LEU A 401 -19.90 16.53 -15.30
CA LEU A 401 -19.48 15.17 -14.96
C LEU A 401 -20.12 14.10 -15.84
N SER A 402 -21.39 14.27 -16.23
CA SER A 402 -22.08 13.31 -17.10
C SER A 402 -21.53 13.27 -18.53
N GLU A 403 -20.89 14.36 -18.98
CA GLU A 403 -20.20 14.43 -20.27
C GLU A 403 -18.94 13.52 -20.30
N LEU A 404 -18.36 13.20 -19.13
CA LEU A 404 -17.17 12.33 -19.00
C LEU A 404 -17.53 10.83 -18.99
N GLY A 405 -18.77 10.50 -18.72
CA GLY A 405 -19.23 9.12 -18.66
C GLY A 405 -20.45 8.89 -17.79
N LYS A 406 -20.85 7.63 -17.66
CA LYS A 406 -21.99 7.24 -16.85
C LYS A 406 -21.69 7.48 -15.37
N ILE A 407 -22.43 8.40 -14.74
CA ILE A 407 -22.30 8.66 -13.29
C ILE A 407 -22.88 7.50 -12.50
N LYS A 408 -22.11 7.03 -11.54
CA LYS A 408 -22.51 6.07 -10.53
C LYS A 408 -22.20 6.65 -9.16
N GLU A 409 -23.24 7.04 -8.45
CA GLU A 409 -23.11 7.50 -7.07
C GLU A 409 -22.89 6.31 -6.15
N LEU A 410 -21.86 6.39 -5.31
CA LEU A 410 -21.42 5.33 -4.42
C LEU A 410 -21.42 5.85 -2.99
N ASP A 411 -22.27 5.27 -2.15
CA ASP A 411 -22.31 5.57 -0.73
C ASP A 411 -21.05 5.08 -0.01
N ARG A 412 -20.67 5.79 1.06
CA ARG A 412 -19.45 5.49 1.84
C ARG A 412 -19.52 4.12 2.52
N ASP A 413 -20.67 3.74 3.04
CA ASP A 413 -20.86 2.43 3.67
C ASP A 413 -20.77 1.32 2.63
N PHE A 414 -21.33 1.53 1.45
CA PHE A 414 -21.17 0.62 0.33
C PHE A 414 -19.71 0.48 -0.11
N LEU A 415 -18.97 1.58 -0.26
CA LEU A 415 -17.56 1.54 -0.68
C LEU A 415 -16.68 0.69 0.25
N PHE A 416 -16.89 0.85 1.56
CA PHE A 416 -16.07 0.17 2.57
C PHE A 416 -16.66 -1.16 3.04
N ASN A 417 -17.91 -1.47 2.69
CA ASN A 417 -18.63 -2.67 3.16
C ASN A 417 -18.68 -2.80 4.70
N TYR A 418 -18.87 -1.67 5.39
CA TYR A 418 -18.88 -1.67 6.85
C TYR A 418 -20.22 -2.11 7.45
N GLU A 419 -21.30 -1.82 6.78
CA GLU A 419 -22.65 -2.27 7.11
C GLU A 419 -23.18 -3.15 5.96
N LYS A 420 -24.24 -3.90 6.20
CA LYS A 420 -25.01 -4.48 5.10
C LYS A 420 -25.76 -3.31 4.41
N GLY A 421 -25.02 -2.53 3.65
CA GLY A 421 -25.63 -1.61 2.72
C GLY A 421 -26.38 -2.44 1.70
N ASP A 422 -27.69 -2.30 1.66
CA ASP A 422 -28.46 -2.64 0.49
C ASP A 422 -27.80 -1.98 -0.71
N GLU A 423 -27.92 -2.62 -1.87
CA GLU A 423 -27.37 -2.16 -3.13
C GLU A 423 -28.05 -0.87 -3.62
N SER A 424 -28.11 0.16 -2.80
CA SER A 424 -28.61 1.48 -3.23
C SER A 424 -27.55 2.17 -4.08
N VAL A 425 -27.37 1.61 -5.27
CA VAL A 425 -26.90 2.37 -6.41
C VAL A 425 -28.07 3.23 -6.81
N LYS A 426 -28.15 4.46 -6.32
CA LYS A 426 -29.05 5.45 -6.90
C LYS A 426 -28.51 5.71 -8.31
N MET A 427 -29.25 5.22 -9.31
CA MET A 427 -29.01 5.56 -10.73
C MET A 427 -29.43 7.00 -10.98
#